data_dc756d6418427c01a8581c28f9b55a5b
#
_entry.id   dc756d6418427c01a8581c28f9b55a5b
#
_cell.length_a   1.000
_cell.length_b   1.000
_cell.length_c   1.000
_cell.angle_alpha   90.00
_cell.angle_beta   90.00
_cell.angle_gamma   90.00
#
_symmetry.space_group_name_H-M   'P 1'
#
loop_
_entity.id
_entity.type
_entity.pdbx_description
1 polymer ?
#
loop_
_entity_poly.entity_id
_entity_poly.type
_entity_poly.pdbx_seq_one_letter_code
_entity_poly.pdbx_strand_id
1 'polypeptide(L)'
;MAIFKRQHVDKVLAGEKTQTRRMHKHEWRLGKTYALRNHRVGKPKGHIIITRKFKQRLGDISLEDIRKEGYRNLDEFKAAWININGSWDPKRLVTVYEFKLEERRK
;
A
#
# COMPACT_ATOMS: atom_id res chain seq x y z
N MET A 1 11.74 -2.55 4.19
CA MET A 1 11.02 -3.48 3.30
C MET A 1 9.53 -3.13 3.24
N ALA A 2 8.89 -3.45 2.15
CA ALA A 2 7.46 -3.24 1.96
C ALA A 2 6.74 -4.59 2.02
N ILE A 3 6.03 -4.84 3.12
CA ILE A 3 5.32 -6.10 3.35
C ILE A 3 3.85 -5.92 3.06
N PHE A 4 3.31 -6.77 2.18
CA PHE A 4 1.90 -6.84 1.82
C PHE A 4 1.41 -8.27 1.95
N LYS A 5 0.09 -8.46 2.12
CA LYS A 5 -0.51 -9.78 1.97
C LYS A 5 -0.22 -10.32 0.56
N ARG A 6 -0.13 -11.65 0.43
CA ARG A 6 0.24 -12.29 -0.83
C ARG A 6 -0.60 -11.82 -2.02
N GLN A 7 -1.91 -11.73 -1.86
CA GLN A 7 -2.80 -11.26 -2.92
C GLN A 7 -2.52 -9.82 -3.34
N HIS A 8 -2.05 -8.97 -2.42
CA HIS A 8 -1.66 -7.60 -2.73
C HIS A 8 -0.31 -7.54 -3.42
N VAL A 9 0.62 -8.41 -3.06
CA VAL A 9 1.90 -8.53 -3.79
C VAL A 9 1.63 -8.83 -5.26
N ASP A 10 0.72 -9.76 -5.55
CA ASP A 10 0.34 -10.09 -6.91
C ASP A 10 -0.25 -8.89 -7.64
N LYS A 11 -1.10 -8.11 -6.98
CA LYS A 11 -1.68 -6.89 -7.55
C LYS A 11 -0.64 -5.81 -7.81
N VAL A 12 0.36 -5.67 -6.93
CA VAL A 12 1.47 -4.74 -7.15
C VAL A 12 2.26 -5.15 -8.39
N LEU A 13 2.59 -6.43 -8.49
CA LEU A 13 3.35 -6.96 -9.65
C LEU A 13 2.59 -6.80 -10.95
N ALA A 14 1.26 -6.89 -10.91
CA ALA A 14 0.40 -6.71 -12.09
C ALA A 14 0.13 -5.24 -12.43
N GLY A 15 0.57 -4.30 -11.59
CA GLY A 15 0.30 -2.87 -11.78
C GLY A 15 -1.10 -2.44 -11.37
N GLU A 16 -1.87 -3.30 -10.72
CA GLU A 16 -3.23 -3.00 -10.27
C GLU A 16 -3.27 -2.24 -8.94
N LYS A 17 -2.25 -2.44 -8.09
CA LYS A 17 -2.12 -1.72 -6.82
C LYS A 17 -0.93 -0.79 -6.90
N THR A 18 -1.20 0.50 -6.78
CA THR A 18 -0.19 1.57 -6.91
C THR A 18 -0.19 2.53 -5.73
N GLN A 19 -1.04 2.27 -4.73
CA GLN A 19 -1.18 3.12 -3.56
C GLN A 19 -1.41 2.25 -2.31
N THR A 20 -0.92 2.71 -1.17
CA THR A 20 -1.17 2.05 0.12
C THR A 20 -1.29 3.08 1.23
N ARG A 21 -2.15 2.80 2.22
CA ARG A 21 -2.31 3.60 3.42
C ARG A 21 -1.80 2.83 4.62
N ARG A 22 -0.98 3.48 5.43
CA ARG A 22 -0.29 2.84 6.56
C ARG A 22 -0.27 3.71 7.81
N MET A 23 -0.31 3.02 8.95
CA MET A 23 -0.04 3.59 10.27
C MET A 23 1.17 2.85 10.83
N HIS A 24 2.37 3.40 10.66
CA HIS A 24 3.59 2.76 11.14
C HIS A 24 4.57 3.79 11.69
N LYS A 25 5.44 3.36 12.60
CA LYS A 25 6.43 4.23 13.25
C LYS A 25 7.51 4.68 12.29
N HIS A 26 7.98 3.78 11.43
CA HIS A 26 9.07 4.04 10.50
C HIS A 26 8.50 4.24 9.11
N GLU A 27 8.31 5.50 8.76
CA GLU A 27 7.74 5.85 7.46
C GLU A 27 8.73 5.58 6.34
N TRP A 28 8.20 5.14 5.21
CA TRP A 28 8.98 5.03 3.99
C TRP A 28 9.30 6.43 3.47
N ARG A 29 10.43 6.55 2.79
CA ARG A 29 10.91 7.84 2.28
C ARG A 29 10.60 8.01 0.80
N LEU A 30 10.20 9.22 0.43
CA LEU A 30 9.99 9.61 -0.95
C LEU A 30 11.27 9.38 -1.76
N GLY A 31 11.13 8.78 -2.95
CA GLY A 31 12.24 8.49 -3.85
C GLY A 31 13.07 7.25 -3.47
N LYS A 32 12.79 6.63 -2.35
CA LYS A 32 13.50 5.42 -1.92
C LYS A 32 12.85 4.17 -2.49
N THR A 33 13.67 3.15 -2.67
CA THR A 33 13.28 1.83 -3.14
C THR A 33 13.17 0.87 -1.96
N TYR A 34 12.12 0.06 -1.95
CA TYR A 34 11.90 -0.95 -0.90
C TYR A 34 11.62 -2.31 -1.52
N ALA A 35 12.20 -3.35 -0.90
CA ALA A 35 11.94 -4.72 -1.32
C ALA A 35 10.48 -5.10 -1.07
N LEU A 36 9.80 -5.60 -2.09
CA LEU A 36 8.42 -6.05 -2.03
C LEU A 36 8.38 -7.48 -1.51
N ARG A 37 7.72 -7.71 -0.38
CA ARG A 37 7.68 -9.01 0.29
C ARG A 37 6.28 -9.32 0.80
N ASN A 38 5.97 -10.60 0.93
CA ASN A 38 4.78 -11.04 1.66
C ASN A 38 5.12 -11.58 3.06
N HIS A 39 6.41 -11.74 3.36
CA HIS A 39 6.94 -12.12 4.68
C HIS A 39 8.20 -11.32 4.99
N ARG A 40 8.58 -11.32 6.27
CA ARG A 40 9.85 -10.72 6.70
C ARG A 40 11.07 -11.48 6.20
N VAL A 41 10.92 -12.79 5.97
CA VAL A 41 12.00 -13.66 5.52
C VAL A 41 11.75 -14.15 4.11
N GLY A 42 12.79 -14.62 3.44
CA GLY A 42 12.73 -15.12 2.08
C GLY A 42 13.14 -14.06 1.05
N LYS A 43 13.11 -14.46 -0.21
CA LYS A 43 13.50 -13.58 -1.31
C LYS A 43 12.42 -12.55 -1.61
N PRO A 44 12.80 -11.30 -1.90
CA PRO A 44 11.83 -10.31 -2.37
C PRO A 44 11.19 -10.74 -3.68
N LYS A 45 9.92 -10.37 -3.86
CA LYS A 45 9.18 -10.62 -5.11
C LYS A 45 9.43 -9.53 -6.15
N GLY A 46 10.04 -8.44 -5.75
CA GLY A 46 10.35 -7.29 -6.59
C GLY A 46 10.74 -6.10 -5.70
N HIS A 47 10.76 -4.93 -6.28
CA HIS A 47 11.06 -3.69 -5.57
C HIS A 47 10.10 -2.60 -6.02
N ILE A 48 9.73 -1.74 -5.08
CA ILE A 48 8.89 -0.57 -5.37
C ILE A 48 9.67 0.70 -5.03
N ILE A 49 9.40 1.77 -5.78
CA ILE A 49 9.92 3.10 -5.49
C ILE A 49 8.77 4.01 -5.08
N ILE A 50 8.94 4.74 -3.99
CA ILE A 50 7.92 5.65 -3.48
C ILE A 50 7.96 6.94 -4.30
N THR A 51 6.87 7.22 -5.02
CA THR A 51 6.77 8.36 -5.94
C THR A 51 6.02 9.54 -5.34
N ARG A 52 5.16 9.28 -4.32
CA ARG A 52 4.41 10.32 -3.65
C ARG A 52 4.10 9.89 -2.22
N LYS A 53 4.07 10.85 -1.30
CA LYS A 53 3.81 10.60 0.12
C LYS A 53 3.05 11.79 0.70
N PHE A 54 1.93 11.53 1.38
CA PHE A 54 1.15 12.58 2.04
C PHE A 54 0.31 12.00 3.17
N LYS A 55 -0.21 12.88 4.03
CA LYS A 55 -1.14 12.52 5.09
C LYS A 55 -2.57 12.76 4.64
N GLN A 56 -3.48 11.90 5.08
CA GLN A 56 -4.90 12.01 4.75
C GLN A 56 -5.73 11.36 5.86
N ARG A 57 -6.94 11.86 6.08
CA ARG A 57 -7.89 11.14 6.93
C ARG A 57 -8.39 9.92 6.17
N LEU A 58 -8.50 8.80 6.88
CA LEU A 58 -8.86 7.53 6.28
C LEU A 58 -10.18 7.58 5.49
N GLY A 59 -11.18 8.30 6.03
CA GLY A 59 -12.49 8.43 5.39
C GLY A 59 -12.52 9.32 4.15
N ASP A 60 -11.44 10.06 3.88
CA ASP A 60 -11.37 10.96 2.72
C ASP A 60 -10.90 10.24 1.44
N ILE A 61 -10.73 8.92 1.50
CA ILE A 61 -10.32 8.15 0.33
C ILE A 61 -11.37 8.26 -0.78
N SER A 62 -10.92 8.56 -2.01
CA SER A 62 -11.79 8.64 -3.19
C SER A 62 -11.99 7.25 -3.80
N LEU A 63 -13.00 7.10 -4.66
CA LEU A 63 -13.20 5.85 -5.41
C LEU A 63 -11.98 5.53 -6.29
N GLU A 64 -11.39 6.55 -6.91
CA GLU A 64 -10.17 6.38 -7.69
C GLU A 64 -9.05 5.80 -6.83
N ASP A 65 -8.85 6.34 -5.63
CA ASP A 65 -7.82 5.87 -4.72
C ASP A 65 -8.11 4.47 -4.17
N ILE A 66 -9.38 4.13 -3.96
CA ILE A 66 -9.79 2.78 -3.58
C ILE A 66 -9.32 1.78 -4.63
N ARG A 67 -9.47 2.11 -5.91
CA ARG A 67 -9.00 1.27 -7.01
C ARG A 67 -7.48 1.17 -7.05
N LYS A 68 -6.78 2.26 -6.78
CA LYS A 68 -5.31 2.27 -6.67
C LYS A 68 -4.81 1.43 -5.50
N GLU A 69 -5.61 1.32 -4.43
CA GLU A 69 -5.34 0.42 -3.32
C GLU A 69 -5.57 -1.06 -3.67
N GLY A 70 -6.22 -1.33 -4.80
CA GLY A 70 -6.47 -2.67 -5.28
C GLY A 70 -7.87 -3.20 -4.95
N TYR A 71 -8.81 -2.33 -4.58
CA TYR A 71 -10.18 -2.71 -4.23
C TYR A 71 -11.17 -2.13 -5.23
N ARG A 72 -12.37 -2.73 -5.30
CA ARG A 72 -13.40 -2.32 -6.24
C ARG A 72 -14.30 -1.21 -5.69
N ASN A 73 -14.49 -1.19 -4.38
CA ASN A 73 -15.41 -0.25 -3.72
C ASN A 73 -15.00 0.00 -2.27
N LEU A 74 -15.66 0.97 -1.64
CA LEU A 74 -15.37 1.35 -0.26
C LEU A 74 -15.61 0.21 0.73
N ASP A 75 -16.66 -0.56 0.53
CA ASP A 75 -17.00 -1.66 1.47
C ASP A 75 -15.88 -2.71 1.50
N GLU A 76 -15.31 -3.05 0.37
CA GLU A 76 -14.16 -3.95 0.28
C GLU A 76 -12.95 -3.39 1.01
N PHE A 77 -12.66 -2.11 0.78
CA PHE A 77 -11.53 -1.44 1.42
C PHE A 77 -11.71 -1.39 2.95
N LYS A 78 -12.91 -0.99 3.41
CA LYS A 78 -13.22 -0.95 4.86
C LYS A 78 -13.07 -2.32 5.50
N ALA A 79 -13.61 -3.35 4.88
CA ALA A 79 -13.51 -4.72 5.41
C ALA A 79 -12.04 -5.16 5.53
N ALA A 80 -11.23 -4.89 4.52
CA ALA A 80 -9.81 -5.21 4.55
C ALA A 80 -9.07 -4.40 5.61
N TRP A 81 -9.38 -3.11 5.74
CA TRP A 81 -8.79 -2.24 6.76
C TRP A 81 -9.09 -2.74 8.17
N ILE A 82 -10.34 -3.07 8.44
CA ILE A 82 -10.78 -3.59 9.75
C ILE A 82 -10.07 -4.92 10.05
N ASN A 83 -9.96 -5.78 9.05
CA ASN A 83 -9.29 -7.07 9.21
C ASN A 83 -7.81 -6.92 9.59
N ILE A 84 -7.15 -5.91 9.07
CA ILE A 84 -5.72 -5.67 9.34
C ILE A 84 -5.52 -4.83 10.62
N ASN A 85 -6.34 -3.81 10.83
CA ASN A 85 -6.13 -2.80 11.88
C ASN A 85 -7.11 -2.87 13.04
N GLY A 86 -8.15 -3.69 12.96
CA GLY A 86 -9.11 -3.95 14.04
C GLY A 86 -10.35 -3.07 14.06
N SER A 87 -10.29 -1.87 13.51
CA SER A 87 -11.43 -0.93 13.54
C SER A 87 -11.35 0.07 12.39
N TRP A 88 -12.48 0.71 12.12
CA TRP A 88 -12.59 1.76 11.12
C TRP A 88 -12.90 3.10 11.80
N ASP A 89 -11.96 4.03 11.72
CA ASP A 89 -12.16 5.42 12.16
C ASP A 89 -11.91 6.35 10.97
N PRO A 90 -12.96 6.93 10.38
CA PRO A 90 -12.79 7.79 9.19
C PRO A 90 -11.98 9.05 9.47
N LYS A 91 -11.85 9.47 10.72
CA LYS A 91 -11.09 10.66 11.13
C LYS A 91 -9.61 10.35 11.35
N ARG A 92 -9.23 9.06 11.35
CA ARG A 92 -7.85 8.65 11.59
C ARG A 92 -6.92 9.18 10.52
N LEU A 93 -5.87 9.89 10.94
CA LEU A 93 -4.84 10.36 10.02
C LEU A 93 -3.91 9.21 9.68
N VAL A 94 -3.74 8.95 8.39
CA VAL A 94 -2.87 7.87 7.88
C VAL A 94 -1.87 8.46 6.89
N THR A 95 -0.78 7.74 6.68
CA THR A 95 0.18 8.09 5.63
C THR A 95 -0.18 7.34 4.36
N VAL A 96 -0.33 8.10 3.27
CA VAL A 96 -0.62 7.57 1.94
C VAL A 96 0.68 7.56 1.14
N TYR A 97 0.98 6.42 0.55
CA TYR A 97 2.12 6.26 -0.36
C TYR A 97 1.63 5.89 -1.74
N GLU A 98 2.09 6.61 -2.75
CA GLU A 98 2.01 6.16 -4.13
C GLU A 98 3.37 5.61 -4.51
N PHE A 99 3.36 4.53 -5.27
CA PHE A 99 4.58 3.83 -5.65
C PHE A 99 4.42 3.23 -7.03
N LYS A 100 5.54 2.84 -7.60
CA LYS A 100 5.57 2.05 -8.83
C LYS A 100 6.57 0.92 -8.68
N LEU A 101 6.35 -0.13 -9.46
CA LEU A 101 7.28 -1.25 -9.52
C LEU A 101 8.57 -0.76 -10.19
N GLU A 102 9.70 -1.04 -9.55
CA GLU A 102 11.00 -0.74 -10.13
C GLU A 102 11.42 -1.89 -11.03
N GLU A 103 11.64 -1.60 -12.30
CA GLU A 103 12.20 -2.56 -13.23
C GLU A 103 13.72 -2.59 -13.06
N ARG A 104 14.24 -3.77 -12.77
CA ARG A 104 15.68 -3.97 -12.69
C ARG A 104 16.14 -4.65 -13.97
N ARG A 105 17.05 -4.01 -14.66
CA ARG A 105 17.74 -4.63 -15.77
C ARG A 105 18.78 -5.60 -15.22
N LYS A 106 18.84 -6.74 -15.85
CA LYS A 106 19.89 -7.72 -15.54
C LYS A 106 21.22 -7.27 -16.13
#